data_ce86e443602061d2face7c4021ea14e2
#
_entry.id   ce86e443602061d2face7c4021ea14e2
#
_cell.length_a   1.000
_cell.length_b   1.000
_cell.length_c   1.000
_cell.angle_alpha   90.00
_cell.angle_beta   90.00
_cell.angle_gamma   90.00
#
_symmetry.space_group_name_H-M   'P 1'
#
loop_
_entity.id
_entity.type
_entity.pdbx_description
1 polymer ?
#
loop_
_entity_poly.entity_id
_entity_poly.type
_entity_poly.pdbx_seq_one_letter_code
_entity_poly.pdbx_strand_id
1 'polypeptide(L)'
;MKKILKNKFRVFKLDFIDPIELFRKFETYSNLVFLDSAGPLGEDSRYSYLAVDPLYRIKVQDKKTYINGKEKKICLRNTLQSLLNICSHNKIKGIPHFQCGLSGYVSYDYCLNIDNIPQIDKKKNNFPDLNIGLYDLVFAFDLKLKKTFLFSLDLDDTKYSQNLEPHITRRKRLLNFYKLPYITHSIQNNNKLKWKQETSKREYKTKIKKIISYINNGDIFQTNYTHRFTAKKPDDLSDNLFYLSYRNKTKTPFSAFLNFGDVSVCSFSPERFIKVDNLKVTTSPIKGTVKTSSNKIRDNVLKENLIKSEKNLAENLMIVDVLRNDISKICIKGSVKVKALAELRTYKNVHHLVSTIGGKLESQKDILNLLISCLPGGSVTGAPKIRAMEIISELDKSKRGVYCGAIGYISFSGDADFNIPIRTASIFNNQISINCGGGIVADSKIESEFRESIDKISNIIKDRKRQSKENNKRIVIK
;
A
#
# COMPACT_ATOMS: atom_id res chain seq x y z
N MET A 1 -10.20 6.85 -34.68
CA MET A 1 -11.46 7.41 -34.13
C MET A 1 -11.69 6.85 -32.72
N LYS A 2 -11.65 7.71 -31.70
CA LYS A 2 -11.94 7.31 -30.31
C LYS A 2 -13.46 7.18 -30.15
N LYS A 3 -13.96 5.95 -30.09
CA LYS A 3 -15.33 5.70 -29.64
C LYS A 3 -15.37 5.98 -28.12
N ILE A 4 -15.82 7.16 -27.71
CA ILE A 4 -16.05 7.49 -26.32
C ILE A 4 -17.25 6.67 -25.85
N LEU A 5 -17.00 5.66 -25.00
CA LEU A 5 -18.03 4.78 -24.43
C LEU A 5 -18.86 5.53 -23.37
N LYS A 6 -19.51 6.65 -23.75
CA LYS A 6 -20.20 7.59 -22.84
C LYS A 6 -21.34 6.98 -22.01
N ASN A 7 -21.89 5.81 -22.37
CA ASN A 7 -23.13 5.27 -21.75
C ASN A 7 -22.98 3.87 -21.09
N LYS A 8 -21.76 3.41 -20.86
CA LYS A 8 -21.54 2.03 -20.36
C LYS A 8 -21.23 1.95 -18.86
N PHE A 9 -20.96 3.07 -18.20
CA PHE A 9 -20.71 3.09 -16.75
C PHE A 9 -22.03 3.21 -15.99
N ARG A 10 -22.26 2.26 -15.06
CA ARG A 10 -23.46 2.21 -14.22
C ARG A 10 -23.06 2.10 -12.74
N VAL A 11 -23.87 2.72 -11.88
CA VAL A 11 -23.73 2.68 -10.43
C VAL A 11 -24.95 2.00 -9.84
N PHE A 12 -24.75 0.86 -9.21
CA PHE A 12 -25.77 0.16 -8.44
C PHE A 12 -25.60 0.54 -6.96
N LYS A 13 -26.59 1.20 -6.39
CA LYS A 13 -26.67 1.45 -4.95
C LYS A 13 -27.21 0.18 -4.30
N LEU A 14 -26.51 -0.30 -3.29
CA LEU A 14 -26.84 -1.52 -2.56
C LEU A 14 -27.01 -1.16 -1.08
N ASP A 15 -27.71 -2.01 -0.34
CA ASP A 15 -27.77 -1.90 1.12
C ASP A 15 -26.37 -1.99 1.71
N PHE A 16 -26.17 -1.37 2.87
CA PHE A 16 -24.86 -1.40 3.47
C PHE A 16 -24.52 -2.79 4.01
N ILE A 17 -23.39 -3.31 3.57
CA ILE A 17 -22.75 -4.50 4.14
C ILE A 17 -21.37 -4.10 4.67
N ASP A 18 -20.92 -4.71 5.77
CA ASP A 18 -19.57 -4.49 6.25
C ASP A 18 -18.54 -4.97 5.19
N PRO A 19 -17.53 -4.17 4.84
CA PRO A 19 -16.53 -4.58 3.85
C PRO A 19 -15.88 -5.93 4.14
N ILE A 20 -15.67 -6.27 5.42
CA ILE A 20 -15.09 -7.55 5.83
C ILE A 20 -16.05 -8.70 5.60
N GLU A 21 -17.32 -8.48 5.82
CA GLU A 21 -18.34 -9.49 5.54
C GLU A 21 -18.36 -9.83 4.05
N LEU A 22 -18.37 -8.82 3.17
CA LEU A 22 -18.33 -9.07 1.75
C LEU A 22 -16.98 -9.67 1.31
N PHE A 23 -15.86 -9.19 1.84
CA PHE A 23 -14.53 -9.74 1.56
C PHE A 23 -14.48 -11.25 1.85
N ARG A 24 -15.05 -11.70 2.96
CA ARG A 24 -15.08 -13.12 3.33
C ARG A 24 -15.91 -13.96 2.36
N LYS A 25 -16.98 -13.42 1.78
CA LYS A 25 -17.75 -14.13 0.74
C LYS A 25 -16.92 -14.42 -0.51
N PHE A 26 -15.89 -13.59 -0.75
CA PHE A 26 -14.97 -13.72 -1.90
C PHE A 26 -13.61 -14.33 -1.53
N GLU A 27 -13.44 -14.93 -0.35
CA GLU A 27 -12.13 -15.41 0.13
C GLU A 27 -11.52 -16.53 -0.75
N THR A 28 -12.32 -17.27 -1.48
CA THR A 28 -11.87 -18.32 -2.41
C THR A 28 -11.49 -17.78 -3.80
N TYR A 29 -11.78 -16.51 -4.09
CA TYR A 29 -11.44 -15.90 -5.37
C TYR A 29 -9.95 -15.63 -5.48
N SER A 30 -9.33 -16.09 -6.57
CA SER A 30 -8.02 -15.62 -7.02
C SER A 30 -8.19 -14.29 -7.78
N ASN A 31 -7.11 -13.50 -7.88
CA ASN A 31 -7.13 -12.17 -8.51
C ASN A 31 -8.08 -11.17 -7.85
N LEU A 32 -8.06 -11.17 -6.52
CA LEU A 32 -8.82 -10.29 -5.65
C LEU A 32 -7.92 -9.13 -5.16
N VAL A 33 -8.46 -7.92 -5.20
CA VAL A 33 -7.88 -6.73 -4.57
C VAL A 33 -8.90 -6.16 -3.58
N PHE A 34 -8.52 -6.12 -2.31
CA PHE A 34 -9.26 -5.47 -1.24
C PHE A 34 -8.43 -4.31 -0.70
N LEU A 35 -8.82 -3.07 -1.04
CA LEU A 35 -8.24 -1.85 -0.48
C LEU A 35 -9.09 -1.45 0.70
N ASP A 36 -8.53 -1.58 1.92
CA ASP A 36 -9.28 -1.58 3.16
C ASP A 36 -8.92 -0.40 4.05
N SER A 37 -9.91 0.37 4.43
CA SER A 37 -9.79 1.44 5.41
C SER A 37 -10.06 0.90 6.82
N ALA A 38 -9.10 0.13 7.37
CA ALA A 38 -9.21 -0.51 8.68
C ALA A 38 -8.95 0.45 9.87
N GLY A 39 -8.52 1.67 9.60
CA GLY A 39 -8.25 2.69 10.62
C GLY A 39 -9.52 3.29 11.23
N PRO A 40 -9.37 4.16 12.23
CA PRO A 40 -10.48 4.96 12.75
C PRO A 40 -11.12 5.79 11.65
N LEU A 41 -12.43 5.92 11.67
CA LEU A 41 -13.17 6.67 10.67
C LEU A 41 -12.68 8.13 10.61
N GLY A 42 -12.30 8.58 9.40
CA GLY A 42 -11.77 9.90 9.11
C GLY A 42 -11.64 10.11 7.61
N GLU A 43 -11.01 11.20 7.19
CA GLU A 43 -10.80 11.49 5.75
C GLU A 43 -10.01 10.40 5.04
N ASP A 44 -8.98 9.86 5.71
CA ASP A 44 -8.10 8.83 5.18
C ASP A 44 -8.69 7.41 5.28
N SER A 45 -9.75 7.21 6.08
CA SER A 45 -10.36 5.91 6.34
C SER A 45 -11.86 5.91 6.03
N ARG A 46 -12.27 6.64 4.99
CA ARG A 46 -13.69 6.73 4.61
C ARG A 46 -14.13 5.65 3.65
N TYR A 47 -13.27 5.26 2.71
CA TYR A 47 -13.66 4.38 1.62
C TYR A 47 -12.86 3.08 1.62
N SER A 48 -13.56 1.96 1.41
CA SER A 48 -12.94 0.67 1.10
C SER A 48 -13.42 0.18 -0.26
N TYR A 49 -12.64 -0.70 -0.91
CA TYR A 49 -12.96 -1.21 -2.24
C TYR A 49 -12.62 -2.68 -2.33
N LEU A 50 -13.50 -3.45 -2.98
CA LEU A 50 -13.29 -4.85 -3.28
C LEU A 50 -13.49 -5.08 -4.78
N ALA A 51 -12.45 -5.55 -5.46
CA ALA A 51 -12.46 -5.86 -6.88
C ALA A 51 -11.98 -7.29 -7.11
N VAL A 52 -12.68 -8.02 -7.95
CA VAL A 52 -12.39 -9.43 -8.29
C VAL A 52 -12.52 -9.66 -9.79
N ASP A 53 -11.95 -10.76 -10.29
CA ASP A 53 -12.05 -11.19 -11.69
C ASP A 53 -11.65 -10.08 -12.69
N PRO A 54 -10.38 -9.63 -12.69
CA PRO A 54 -9.95 -8.60 -13.63
C PRO A 54 -10.07 -9.08 -15.09
N LEU A 55 -10.50 -8.18 -15.97
CA LEU A 55 -10.53 -8.42 -17.43
C LEU A 55 -9.14 -8.68 -18.01
N TYR A 56 -8.15 -8.07 -17.40
CA TYR A 56 -6.79 -8.06 -17.90
C TYR A 56 -5.82 -8.01 -16.73
N ARG A 57 -4.92 -8.98 -16.66
CA ARG A 57 -3.90 -9.02 -15.61
C ARG A 57 -2.53 -8.88 -16.23
N ILE A 58 -1.75 -7.95 -15.72
CA ILE A 58 -0.35 -7.77 -16.05
C ILE A 58 0.49 -8.18 -14.85
N LYS A 59 1.42 -9.11 -15.08
CA LYS A 59 2.44 -9.52 -14.11
C LYS A 59 3.83 -9.30 -14.72
N VAL A 60 4.74 -8.70 -13.96
CA VAL A 60 6.16 -8.64 -14.28
C VAL A 60 6.92 -9.51 -13.28
N GLN A 61 7.69 -10.44 -13.79
CA GLN A 61 8.48 -11.38 -12.99
C GLN A 61 9.75 -11.74 -13.74
N ASP A 62 10.91 -11.69 -13.07
CA ASP A 62 12.21 -11.99 -13.68
C ASP A 62 12.47 -11.20 -14.98
N LYS A 63 12.12 -9.91 -15.00
CA LYS A 63 12.21 -8.99 -16.15
C LYS A 63 11.31 -9.37 -17.34
N LYS A 64 10.45 -10.38 -17.21
CA LYS A 64 9.47 -10.80 -18.20
C LYS A 64 8.09 -10.26 -17.87
N THR A 65 7.35 -9.87 -18.90
CA THR A 65 5.97 -9.42 -18.75
C THR A 65 5.00 -10.50 -19.18
N TYR A 66 4.03 -10.78 -18.35
CA TYR A 66 2.95 -11.74 -18.59
C TYR A 66 1.61 -11.01 -18.64
N ILE A 67 0.80 -11.34 -19.64
CA ILE A 67 -0.57 -10.87 -19.78
C ILE A 67 -1.50 -12.07 -19.71
N ASN A 68 -2.41 -12.09 -18.75
CA ASN A 68 -3.32 -13.21 -18.50
C ASN A 68 -2.57 -14.56 -18.49
N GLY A 69 -1.40 -14.60 -17.86
CA GLY A 69 -0.55 -15.79 -17.74
C GLY A 69 0.36 -16.08 -18.94
N LYS A 70 0.22 -15.39 -20.07
CA LYS A 70 1.06 -15.61 -21.28
C LYS A 70 2.17 -14.58 -21.36
N GLU A 71 3.43 -15.01 -21.54
CA GLU A 71 4.57 -14.11 -21.76
C GLU A 71 4.35 -13.25 -23.01
N LYS A 72 4.63 -11.95 -22.91
CA LYS A 72 4.52 -10.96 -23.98
C LYS A 72 5.71 -10.01 -23.97
N LYS A 73 6.33 -9.80 -25.12
CA LYS A 73 7.36 -8.74 -25.31
C LYS A 73 6.66 -7.43 -25.61
N ILE A 74 6.45 -6.60 -24.60
CA ILE A 74 5.72 -5.32 -24.70
C ILE A 74 6.41 -4.24 -23.88
N CYS A 75 6.19 -2.98 -24.27
CA CYS A 75 6.52 -1.83 -23.42
C CYS A 75 5.41 -1.69 -22.35
N LEU A 76 5.74 -1.99 -21.10
CA LEU A 76 4.79 -1.98 -19.98
C LEU A 76 4.10 -0.62 -19.81
N ARG A 77 4.87 0.49 -19.83
CA ARG A 77 4.33 1.85 -19.70
C ARG A 77 3.28 2.15 -20.77
N ASN A 78 3.58 1.83 -22.04
CA ASN A 78 2.65 2.04 -23.14
C ASN A 78 1.40 1.17 -23.01
N THR A 79 1.56 -0.06 -22.52
CA THR A 79 0.44 -0.98 -22.30
C THR A 79 -0.47 -0.47 -21.19
N LEU A 80 0.07 -0.07 -20.04
CA LEU A 80 -0.71 0.52 -18.94
C LEU A 80 -1.42 1.80 -19.39
N GLN A 81 -0.72 2.67 -20.13
CA GLN A 81 -1.33 3.89 -20.68
C GLN A 81 -2.44 3.58 -21.67
N SER A 82 -2.26 2.55 -22.51
CA SER A 82 -3.30 2.10 -23.45
C SER A 82 -4.53 1.56 -22.72
N LEU A 83 -4.33 0.81 -21.63
CA LEU A 83 -5.44 0.34 -20.79
C LEU A 83 -6.21 1.51 -20.16
N LEU A 84 -5.53 2.51 -19.64
CA LEU A 84 -6.17 3.71 -19.08
C LEU A 84 -6.90 4.53 -20.14
N ASN A 85 -6.46 4.48 -21.40
CA ASN A 85 -7.08 5.16 -22.53
C ASN A 85 -8.29 4.42 -23.15
N ILE A 86 -8.57 3.17 -22.74
CA ILE A 86 -9.73 2.39 -23.24
C ILE A 86 -11.01 3.15 -22.95
N CYS A 87 -11.13 3.64 -21.74
CA CYS A 87 -12.29 4.35 -21.25
C CYS A 87 -11.84 5.53 -20.38
N SER A 88 -12.50 6.64 -20.57
CA SER A 88 -12.54 7.72 -19.58
C SER A 88 -14.00 8.12 -19.42
N HIS A 89 -14.46 8.19 -18.19
CA HIS A 89 -15.80 8.70 -17.90
C HIS A 89 -15.69 9.85 -16.90
N ASN A 90 -16.71 10.72 -16.91
CA ASN A 90 -16.77 11.81 -15.95
C ASN A 90 -16.94 11.22 -14.54
N LYS A 91 -16.12 11.70 -13.62
CA LYS A 91 -16.25 11.37 -12.21
C LYS A 91 -17.64 11.69 -11.69
N ILE A 92 -18.33 10.71 -11.11
CA ILE A 92 -19.55 10.97 -10.36
C ILE A 92 -19.13 11.43 -8.95
N LYS A 93 -19.50 12.66 -8.63
CA LYS A 93 -19.19 13.28 -7.32
C LYS A 93 -20.07 12.70 -6.21
N GLY A 94 -19.58 12.75 -4.97
CA GLY A 94 -20.35 12.33 -3.78
C GLY A 94 -20.39 10.82 -3.53
N ILE A 95 -19.72 10.02 -4.35
CA ILE A 95 -19.55 8.57 -4.18
C ILE A 95 -18.05 8.20 -4.16
N PRO A 96 -17.68 6.96 -3.76
CA PRO A 96 -16.28 6.54 -3.69
C PRO A 96 -15.51 6.72 -5.00
N HIS A 97 -14.20 6.93 -4.90
CA HIS A 97 -13.35 7.41 -6.00
C HIS A 97 -12.91 6.34 -7.00
N PHE A 98 -12.73 5.08 -6.56
CA PHE A 98 -12.33 3.99 -7.46
C PHE A 98 -13.52 3.49 -8.28
N GLN A 99 -13.86 4.22 -9.34
CA GLN A 99 -14.98 3.98 -10.25
C GLN A 99 -14.52 3.15 -11.46
N CYS A 100 -14.07 1.90 -11.21
CA CYS A 100 -13.40 1.00 -12.15
C CYS A 100 -12.04 1.50 -12.63
N GLY A 101 -11.18 0.60 -13.12
CA GLY A 101 -9.84 0.96 -13.58
C GLY A 101 -8.76 -0.07 -13.22
N LEU A 102 -7.53 0.40 -13.06
CA LEU A 102 -6.38 -0.43 -12.71
C LEU A 102 -6.19 -0.46 -11.20
N SER A 103 -5.88 -1.65 -10.65
CA SER A 103 -5.49 -1.80 -9.25
C SER A 103 -4.52 -2.96 -9.04
N GLY A 104 -3.62 -2.83 -8.06
CA GLY A 104 -2.60 -3.82 -7.75
C GLY A 104 -1.41 -3.22 -7.02
N TYR A 105 -0.21 -3.77 -7.28
CA TYR A 105 1.02 -3.27 -6.68
C TYR A 105 2.17 -3.14 -7.67
N VAL A 106 3.09 -2.25 -7.34
CA VAL A 106 4.43 -2.10 -7.92
C VAL A 106 5.43 -2.32 -6.81
N SER A 107 6.41 -3.23 -7.00
CA SER A 107 7.45 -3.49 -6.00
C SER A 107 8.52 -2.39 -5.98
N TYR A 108 9.26 -2.30 -4.86
CA TYR A 108 10.46 -1.47 -4.78
C TYR A 108 11.53 -1.90 -5.80
N ASP A 109 11.71 -3.21 -5.98
CA ASP A 109 12.74 -3.74 -6.89
C ASP A 109 12.45 -3.42 -8.36
N TYR A 110 11.16 -3.29 -8.74
CA TYR A 110 10.80 -2.79 -10.08
C TYR A 110 11.28 -1.35 -10.31
N CYS A 111 11.23 -0.52 -9.26
CA CYS A 111 11.66 0.87 -9.36
C CYS A 111 13.17 1.01 -9.62
N LEU A 112 13.98 0.08 -9.10
CA LEU A 112 15.42 0.05 -9.41
C LEU A 112 15.71 -0.12 -10.90
N ASN A 113 14.84 -0.87 -11.62
CA ASN A 113 14.94 -1.02 -13.07
C ASN A 113 14.56 0.28 -13.82
N ILE A 114 13.64 1.08 -13.28
CA ILE A 114 13.21 2.35 -13.89
C ILE A 114 14.39 3.34 -13.91
N ASP A 115 15.11 3.43 -12.80
CA ASP A 115 16.22 4.37 -12.61
C ASP A 115 17.58 3.76 -12.99
N ASN A 116 17.59 2.56 -13.60
CA ASN A 116 18.82 1.82 -13.99
C ASN A 116 19.81 1.61 -12.83
N ILE A 117 19.30 1.46 -11.59
CA ILE A 117 20.14 1.19 -10.44
C ILE A 117 20.64 -0.26 -10.51
N PRO A 118 21.97 -0.50 -10.40
CA PRO A 118 22.51 -1.85 -10.38
C PRO A 118 21.92 -2.67 -9.23
N GLN A 119 21.37 -3.83 -9.57
CA GLN A 119 20.95 -4.82 -8.58
C GLN A 119 22.08 -5.79 -8.36
N ILE A 120 22.73 -5.69 -7.20
CA ILE A 120 23.74 -6.67 -6.77
C ILE A 120 23.05 -8.02 -6.63
N ASP A 121 23.75 -9.10 -7.02
CA ASP A 121 23.22 -10.48 -7.02
C ASP A 121 22.64 -10.85 -5.63
N LYS A 122 21.37 -10.53 -5.45
CA LYS A 122 20.59 -10.92 -4.28
C LYS A 122 20.00 -12.29 -4.56
N LYS A 123 19.91 -13.14 -3.55
CA LYS A 123 19.24 -14.44 -3.66
C LYS A 123 17.97 -14.28 -4.46
N LYS A 124 17.89 -14.98 -5.60
CA LYS A 124 16.73 -14.94 -6.50
C LYS A 124 15.48 -15.33 -5.71
N ASN A 125 14.73 -14.33 -5.33
CA ASN A 125 13.36 -14.52 -4.89
C ASN A 125 12.50 -14.20 -6.11
N ASN A 126 11.93 -15.21 -6.75
CA ASN A 126 11.13 -15.07 -7.97
C ASN A 126 9.76 -14.41 -7.67
N PHE A 127 9.69 -13.58 -6.63
CA PHE A 127 8.51 -12.80 -6.32
C PHE A 127 8.22 -11.81 -7.44
N PRO A 128 6.97 -11.72 -7.95
CA PRO A 128 6.65 -10.79 -9.03
C PRO A 128 6.91 -9.34 -8.65
N ASP A 129 7.59 -8.62 -9.56
CA ASP A 129 7.94 -7.20 -9.37
C ASP A 129 6.73 -6.28 -9.52
N LEU A 130 5.70 -6.72 -10.28
CA LEU A 130 4.47 -5.97 -10.50
C LEU A 130 3.31 -6.93 -10.71
N ASN A 131 2.15 -6.59 -10.17
CA ASN A 131 0.92 -7.31 -10.45
C ASN A 131 -0.26 -6.32 -10.41
N ILE A 132 -0.86 -6.09 -11.58
CA ILE A 132 -1.93 -5.10 -11.77
C ILE A 132 -3.06 -5.76 -12.56
N GLY A 133 -4.28 -5.60 -12.07
CA GLY A 133 -5.52 -5.99 -12.75
C GLY A 133 -6.28 -4.80 -13.31
N LEU A 134 -6.97 -5.00 -14.44
CA LEU A 134 -7.99 -4.11 -14.97
C LEU A 134 -9.36 -4.59 -14.49
N TYR A 135 -10.02 -3.81 -13.65
CA TYR A 135 -11.29 -4.13 -13.02
C TYR A 135 -12.41 -3.27 -13.58
N ASP A 136 -13.39 -3.91 -14.17
CA ASP A 136 -14.61 -3.31 -14.73
C ASP A 136 -15.83 -3.45 -13.79
N LEU A 137 -15.67 -4.22 -12.70
CA LEU A 137 -16.64 -4.42 -11.63
C LEU A 137 -15.93 -4.19 -10.29
N VAL A 138 -16.41 -3.21 -9.51
CA VAL A 138 -15.80 -2.82 -8.23
C VAL A 138 -16.89 -2.58 -7.19
N PHE A 139 -16.87 -3.32 -6.09
CA PHE A 139 -17.62 -2.96 -4.90
C PHE A 139 -16.90 -1.82 -4.18
N ALA A 140 -17.65 -0.82 -3.78
CA ALA A 140 -17.14 0.35 -3.08
C ALA A 140 -18.01 0.66 -1.86
N PHE A 141 -17.37 0.99 -0.75
CA PHE A 141 -18.02 1.20 0.53
C PHE A 141 -17.74 2.62 1.03
N ASP A 142 -18.78 3.38 1.36
CA ASP A 142 -18.66 4.62 2.12
C ASP A 142 -18.97 4.31 3.60
N LEU A 143 -17.92 4.17 4.39
CA LEU A 143 -18.01 3.79 5.80
C LEU A 143 -18.65 4.89 6.65
N LYS A 144 -18.54 6.16 6.21
CA LYS A 144 -19.16 7.31 6.90
C LYS A 144 -20.66 7.36 6.67
N LEU A 145 -21.09 7.19 5.41
CA LEU A 145 -22.50 7.26 5.04
C LEU A 145 -23.22 5.92 5.14
N LYS A 146 -22.53 4.82 5.49
CA LYS A 146 -23.06 3.46 5.53
C LYS A 146 -23.78 3.11 4.23
N LYS A 147 -23.04 3.19 3.10
CA LYS A 147 -23.54 2.88 1.75
C LYS A 147 -22.58 1.94 1.04
N THR A 148 -23.15 0.98 0.32
CA THR A 148 -22.43 0.10 -0.58
C THR A 148 -22.82 0.40 -2.02
N PHE A 149 -21.85 0.32 -2.92
CA PHE A 149 -22.04 0.51 -4.35
C PHE A 149 -21.41 -0.65 -5.10
N LEU A 150 -22.00 -1.04 -6.22
CA LEU A 150 -21.30 -1.79 -7.26
C LEU A 150 -21.13 -0.88 -8.47
N PHE A 151 -19.89 -0.54 -8.79
CA PHE A 151 -19.53 0.14 -10.03
C PHE A 151 -19.38 -0.89 -11.13
N SER A 152 -19.91 -0.58 -12.29
CA SER A 152 -20.02 -1.51 -13.41
C SER A 152 -19.76 -0.77 -14.71
N LEU A 153 -18.68 -1.13 -15.39
CA LEU A 153 -18.27 -0.56 -16.66
C LEU A 153 -18.25 -1.65 -17.72
N ASP A 154 -19.19 -1.60 -18.66
CA ASP A 154 -19.29 -2.56 -19.75
C ASP A 154 -18.18 -2.34 -20.79
N LEU A 155 -17.27 -3.29 -20.92
CA LEU A 155 -16.13 -3.30 -21.84
C LEU A 155 -16.16 -4.50 -22.80
N ASP A 156 -17.31 -5.18 -22.99
CA ASP A 156 -17.41 -6.39 -23.80
C ASP A 156 -16.99 -6.18 -25.26
N ASP A 157 -17.20 -4.99 -25.81
CA ASP A 157 -16.80 -4.65 -27.20
C ASP A 157 -15.29 -4.35 -27.33
N THR A 158 -14.51 -4.54 -26.26
CA THR A 158 -13.08 -4.29 -26.29
C THR A 158 -12.30 -5.59 -26.51
N LYS A 159 -11.11 -5.48 -27.12
CA LYS A 159 -10.19 -6.62 -27.27
C LYS A 159 -9.72 -7.24 -25.94
N TYR A 160 -9.99 -6.60 -24.80
CA TYR A 160 -9.55 -7.02 -23.47
C TYR A 160 -10.56 -7.96 -22.80
N SER A 161 -11.80 -8.01 -23.27
CA SER A 161 -12.84 -8.92 -22.79
C SER A 161 -12.99 -10.17 -23.66
N GLN A 162 -12.26 -10.28 -24.78
CA GLN A 162 -12.30 -11.45 -25.66
C GLN A 162 -11.96 -12.72 -24.87
N ASN A 163 -12.80 -13.74 -24.98
CA ASN A 163 -12.72 -15.02 -24.27
C ASN A 163 -13.10 -15.01 -22.78
N LEU A 164 -13.73 -13.96 -22.29
CA LEU A 164 -14.30 -13.91 -20.95
C LEU A 164 -15.82 -14.06 -20.99
N GLU A 165 -16.36 -14.50 -19.85
CA GLU A 165 -17.80 -14.48 -19.62
C GLU A 165 -18.36 -13.06 -19.83
N PRO A 166 -19.54 -12.89 -20.47
CA PRO A 166 -20.12 -11.57 -20.72
C PRO A 166 -20.25 -10.72 -19.45
N HIS A 167 -20.02 -9.41 -19.55
CA HIS A 167 -20.04 -8.47 -18.43
C HIS A 167 -21.33 -8.57 -17.61
N ILE A 168 -22.49 -8.71 -18.29
CA ILE A 168 -23.80 -8.86 -17.61
C ILE A 168 -23.83 -10.11 -16.73
N THR A 169 -23.29 -11.21 -17.18
CA THR A 169 -23.29 -12.49 -16.44
C THR A 169 -22.34 -12.41 -15.25
N ARG A 170 -21.12 -11.88 -15.43
CA ARG A 170 -20.18 -11.64 -14.32
C ARG A 170 -20.79 -10.72 -13.27
N ARG A 171 -21.44 -9.63 -13.67
CA ARG A 171 -22.12 -8.72 -12.76
C ARG A 171 -23.25 -9.39 -12.00
N LYS A 172 -24.11 -10.20 -12.65
CA LYS A 172 -25.17 -10.98 -11.99
C LYS A 172 -24.57 -11.94 -10.94
N ARG A 173 -23.49 -12.64 -11.30
CA ARG A 173 -22.79 -13.54 -10.39
C ARG A 173 -22.30 -12.80 -9.14
N LEU A 174 -21.64 -11.65 -9.29
CA LEU A 174 -21.16 -10.85 -8.14
C LEU A 174 -22.32 -10.34 -7.27
N LEU A 175 -23.43 -9.90 -7.87
CA LEU A 175 -24.63 -9.51 -7.13
C LEU A 175 -25.28 -10.68 -6.37
N ASN A 176 -25.24 -11.89 -6.92
CA ASN A 176 -25.72 -13.07 -6.22
C ASN A 176 -24.82 -13.38 -5.01
N PHE A 177 -23.49 -13.34 -5.15
CA PHE A 177 -22.56 -13.49 -4.04
C PHE A 177 -22.81 -12.44 -2.94
N TYR A 178 -23.04 -11.19 -3.33
CA TYR A 178 -23.38 -10.12 -2.38
C TYR A 178 -24.62 -10.48 -1.54
N LYS A 179 -25.67 -11.06 -2.16
CA LYS A 179 -26.93 -11.42 -1.53
C LYS A 179 -26.88 -12.68 -0.66
N LEU A 180 -25.89 -13.55 -0.85
CA LEU A 180 -25.77 -14.79 -0.07
C LEU A 180 -25.65 -14.45 1.42
N PRO A 181 -26.30 -15.21 2.32
CA PRO A 181 -26.08 -15.08 3.73
C PRO A 181 -24.60 -15.39 4.06
N TYR A 182 -24.02 -14.61 4.96
CA TYR A 182 -22.68 -14.89 5.46
C TYR A 182 -22.79 -15.75 6.72
N ILE A 183 -22.18 -16.93 6.69
CA ILE A 183 -22.07 -17.80 7.87
C ILE A 183 -20.78 -17.41 8.61
N THR A 184 -20.93 -16.90 9.81
CA THR A 184 -19.78 -16.54 10.67
C THR A 184 -19.06 -17.80 11.14
N HIS A 185 -17.95 -18.13 10.52
CA HIS A 185 -17.02 -19.07 11.13
C HIS A 185 -16.15 -18.34 12.15
N SER A 186 -16.06 -18.86 13.36
CA SER A 186 -15.17 -18.33 14.40
C SER A 186 -13.72 -18.45 13.93
N ILE A 187 -13.06 -17.32 13.71
CA ILE A 187 -11.66 -17.31 13.30
C ILE A 187 -10.80 -17.59 14.54
N GLN A 188 -10.48 -18.84 14.78
CA GLN A 188 -9.42 -19.20 15.74
C GLN A 188 -8.13 -19.50 14.96
N ASN A 189 -7.28 -18.50 14.84
CA ASN A 189 -5.91 -18.73 14.40
C ASN A 189 -5.06 -19.02 15.64
N ASN A 190 -4.81 -20.29 15.91
CA ASN A 190 -3.95 -20.76 17.01
C ASN A 190 -2.50 -21.02 16.55
N ASN A 191 -2.18 -20.75 15.27
CA ASN A 191 -0.90 -21.07 14.68
C ASN A 191 0.17 -20.07 15.13
N LYS A 192 1.15 -20.55 15.88
CA LYS A 192 2.34 -19.78 16.22
C LYS A 192 3.33 -19.82 15.07
N LEU A 193 3.50 -18.68 14.39
CA LEU A 193 4.52 -18.55 13.34
C LEU A 193 5.91 -18.48 13.96
N LYS A 194 6.81 -19.35 13.50
CA LYS A 194 8.24 -19.32 13.89
C LYS A 194 8.99 -18.38 12.95
N TRP A 195 9.17 -17.13 13.36
CA TRP A 195 9.89 -16.13 12.60
C TRP A 195 11.39 -16.30 12.69
N LYS A 196 12.04 -16.29 11.52
CA LYS A 196 13.49 -16.28 11.36
C LYS A 196 13.93 -14.94 10.83
N GLN A 197 14.84 -14.27 11.51
CA GLN A 197 15.48 -13.04 11.04
C GLN A 197 16.61 -13.40 10.08
N GLU A 198 16.62 -12.80 8.86
CA GLU A 198 17.65 -13.06 7.84
C GLU A 198 18.97 -12.35 8.14
N THR A 199 18.92 -11.17 8.75
CA THR A 199 20.09 -10.33 9.08
C THR A 199 20.33 -10.38 10.57
N SER A 200 21.46 -10.89 11.01
CA SER A 200 21.82 -10.90 12.43
C SER A 200 21.93 -9.49 13.01
N LYS A 201 21.76 -9.36 14.33
CA LYS A 201 21.95 -8.05 14.99
C LYS A 201 23.34 -7.47 14.75
N ARG A 202 24.39 -8.33 14.73
CA ARG A 202 25.77 -7.92 14.46
C ARG A 202 25.91 -7.36 13.03
N GLU A 203 25.38 -8.08 12.05
CA GLU A 203 25.40 -7.66 10.66
C GLU A 203 24.63 -6.36 10.44
N TYR A 204 23.43 -6.21 11.05
CA TYR A 204 22.66 -4.97 11.03
C TYR A 204 23.47 -3.78 11.52
N LYS A 205 24.15 -3.93 12.67
CA LYS A 205 25.00 -2.88 13.24
C LYS A 205 26.15 -2.50 12.32
N THR A 206 26.81 -3.47 11.69
CA THR A 206 27.89 -3.22 10.72
C THR A 206 27.38 -2.41 9.54
N LYS A 207 26.20 -2.75 8.99
CA LYS A 207 25.58 -2.02 7.87
C LYS A 207 25.22 -0.58 8.26
N ILE A 208 24.66 -0.35 9.47
CA ILE A 208 24.37 1.00 9.95
C ILE A 208 25.65 1.83 10.08
N LYS A 209 26.75 1.27 10.62
CA LYS A 209 28.05 1.96 10.68
C LYS A 209 28.53 2.40 9.29
N LYS A 210 28.38 1.52 8.28
CA LYS A 210 28.74 1.85 6.90
C LYS A 210 27.86 2.97 6.33
N ILE A 211 26.57 2.98 6.63
CA ILE A 211 25.67 4.08 6.22
C ILE A 211 26.11 5.41 6.86
N ILE A 212 26.39 5.41 8.16
CA ILE A 212 26.88 6.62 8.85
C ILE A 212 28.19 7.10 8.23
N SER A 213 29.08 6.19 7.81
CA SER A 213 30.30 6.57 7.05
C SER A 213 29.98 7.26 5.73
N TYR A 214 29.00 6.74 4.93
CA TYR A 214 28.54 7.42 3.72
C TYR A 214 27.97 8.82 3.99
N ILE A 215 27.23 8.98 5.09
CA ILE A 215 26.69 10.28 5.48
C ILE A 215 27.83 11.25 5.85
N ASN A 216 28.78 10.81 6.67
CA ASN A 216 29.92 11.64 7.10
C ASN A 216 30.85 12.02 5.93
N ASN A 217 30.92 11.17 4.89
CA ASN A 217 31.67 11.46 3.68
C ASN A 217 30.93 12.39 2.69
N GLY A 218 29.66 12.75 3.00
CA GLY A 218 28.86 13.64 2.16
C GLY A 218 28.18 12.97 0.98
N ASP A 219 28.19 11.62 0.89
CA ASP A 219 27.48 10.89 -0.17
C ASP A 219 25.96 11.08 -0.12
N ILE A 220 25.39 11.03 1.09
CA ILE A 220 23.95 11.13 1.36
C ILE A 220 23.69 11.86 2.69
N PHE A 221 22.50 12.41 2.84
CA PHE A 221 22.02 12.95 4.12
C PHE A 221 21.30 11.90 4.95
N GLN A 222 20.59 10.99 4.28
CA GLN A 222 19.80 9.92 4.89
C GLN A 222 19.65 8.76 3.91
N THR A 223 19.57 7.54 4.45
CA THR A 223 19.04 6.40 3.70
C THR A 223 18.21 5.48 4.57
N ASN A 224 17.23 4.78 3.96
CA ASN A 224 16.39 3.80 4.63
C ASN A 224 17.05 2.42 4.58
N TYR A 225 17.48 1.88 5.72
CA TYR A 225 18.02 0.52 5.81
C TYR A 225 16.98 -0.46 6.33
N THR A 226 16.94 -1.65 5.73
CA THR A 226 15.93 -2.67 6.04
C THR A 226 16.53 -4.04 6.30
N HIS A 227 15.77 -4.85 7.04
CA HIS A 227 16.05 -6.27 7.21
C HIS A 227 14.74 -7.08 7.19
N ARG A 228 14.86 -8.38 6.90
CA ARG A 228 13.72 -9.25 6.65
C ARG A 228 13.56 -10.30 7.75
N PHE A 229 12.29 -10.60 8.04
CA PHE A 229 11.86 -11.77 8.78
C PHE A 229 11.06 -12.70 7.86
N THR A 230 11.27 -14.00 8.01
CA THR A 230 10.56 -15.04 7.25
C THR A 230 9.98 -16.09 8.19
N ALA A 231 8.85 -16.67 7.80
CA ALA A 231 8.25 -17.82 8.47
C ALA A 231 7.68 -18.78 7.43
N LYS A 232 7.74 -20.08 7.68
CA LYS A 232 6.99 -21.05 6.89
C LYS A 232 5.50 -20.87 7.19
N LYS A 233 4.68 -20.76 6.14
CA LYS A 233 3.23 -20.69 6.30
C LYS A 233 2.71 -22.09 6.64
N PRO A 234 1.93 -22.25 7.72
CA PRO A 234 1.22 -23.49 8.02
C PRO A 234 0.18 -23.80 6.93
N ASP A 235 -0.03 -25.07 6.64
CA ASP A 235 -0.94 -25.48 5.55
C ASP A 235 -2.41 -25.17 5.86
N ASP A 236 -2.78 -25.12 7.14
CA ASP A 236 -4.10 -24.77 7.64
C ASP A 236 -4.32 -23.25 7.79
N LEU A 237 -3.30 -22.43 7.52
CA LEU A 237 -3.40 -20.97 7.57
C LEU A 237 -3.67 -20.42 6.16
N SER A 238 -4.94 -20.05 5.89
CA SER A 238 -5.23 -19.30 4.66
C SER A 238 -4.65 -17.87 4.71
N ASP A 239 -4.33 -17.34 3.53
CA ASP A 239 -3.77 -15.99 3.41
C ASP A 239 -4.76 -14.92 3.89
N ASN A 240 -6.06 -15.13 3.65
CA ASN A 240 -7.16 -14.28 4.15
C ASN A 240 -7.19 -14.29 5.68
N LEU A 241 -7.07 -15.46 6.29
CA LEU A 241 -7.05 -15.61 7.74
C LEU A 241 -5.84 -14.90 8.35
N PHE A 242 -4.66 -14.99 7.71
CA PHE A 242 -3.48 -14.23 8.11
C PHE A 242 -3.79 -12.73 8.10
N TYR A 243 -4.33 -12.19 6.99
CA TYR A 243 -4.69 -10.78 6.89
C TYR A 243 -5.67 -10.35 7.99
N LEU A 244 -6.79 -11.05 8.15
CA LEU A 244 -7.83 -10.74 9.14
C LEU A 244 -7.31 -10.77 10.58
N SER A 245 -6.40 -11.70 10.89
CA SER A 245 -5.81 -11.86 12.23
C SER A 245 -5.01 -10.63 12.67
N TYR A 246 -4.36 -9.93 11.73
CA TYR A 246 -3.53 -8.76 12.04
C TYR A 246 -4.21 -7.43 11.75
N ARG A 247 -5.20 -7.38 10.85
CA ARG A 247 -5.98 -6.21 10.51
C ARG A 247 -6.54 -5.50 11.76
N ASN A 248 -7.20 -6.26 12.64
CA ASN A 248 -7.82 -5.72 13.85
C ASN A 248 -6.81 -5.25 14.91
N LYS A 249 -5.58 -5.76 14.85
CA LYS A 249 -4.48 -5.36 15.75
C LYS A 249 -3.78 -4.10 15.31
N THR A 250 -3.71 -3.86 13.99
CA THR A 250 -2.97 -2.73 13.41
C THR A 250 -3.84 -1.50 13.18
N LYS A 251 -5.09 -1.67 12.71
CA LYS A 251 -6.11 -0.62 12.48
C LYS A 251 -5.56 0.58 11.72
N THR A 252 -5.06 0.35 10.51
CA THR A 252 -4.42 1.39 9.69
C THR A 252 -5.32 1.86 8.54
N PRO A 253 -5.21 3.13 8.11
CA PRO A 253 -6.10 3.72 7.11
C PRO A 253 -5.88 3.19 5.68
N PHE A 254 -4.68 2.71 5.36
CA PHE A 254 -4.32 2.24 4.03
C PHE A 254 -3.93 0.76 4.06
N SER A 255 -4.74 -0.05 4.74
CA SER A 255 -4.60 -1.51 4.70
C SER A 255 -5.00 -2.04 3.33
N ALA A 256 -4.42 -3.17 2.94
CA ALA A 256 -4.80 -3.85 1.71
C ALA A 256 -4.54 -5.36 1.81
N PHE A 257 -5.41 -6.12 1.18
CA PHE A 257 -5.17 -7.53 0.88
C PHE A 257 -5.29 -7.75 -0.62
N LEU A 258 -4.24 -8.33 -1.21
CA LEU A 258 -4.21 -8.68 -2.62
C LEU A 258 -3.89 -10.17 -2.73
N ASN A 259 -4.69 -10.88 -3.50
CA ASN A 259 -4.46 -12.27 -3.85
C ASN A 259 -4.46 -12.42 -5.37
N PHE A 260 -3.34 -12.84 -5.94
CA PHE A 260 -3.17 -13.07 -7.37
C PHE A 260 -2.97 -14.55 -7.72
N GLY A 261 -3.39 -15.44 -6.83
CA GLY A 261 -3.27 -16.89 -6.96
C GLY A 261 -1.92 -17.41 -6.48
N ASP A 262 -0.86 -17.08 -7.17
CA ASP A 262 0.52 -17.47 -6.83
C ASP A 262 1.16 -16.59 -5.73
N VAL A 263 0.62 -15.40 -5.49
CA VAL A 263 1.12 -14.40 -4.55
C VAL A 263 0.00 -13.76 -3.78
N SER A 264 0.18 -13.61 -2.47
CA SER A 264 -0.66 -12.77 -1.64
C SER A 264 0.15 -11.67 -0.96
N VAL A 265 -0.47 -10.50 -0.80
CA VAL A 265 0.10 -9.34 -0.11
C VAL A 265 -0.86 -8.89 0.98
N CYS A 266 -0.37 -8.84 2.23
CA CYS A 266 -1.11 -8.38 3.40
C CYS A 266 -0.46 -7.08 3.90
N SER A 267 -1.00 -5.94 3.51
CA SER A 267 -0.47 -4.62 3.88
C SER A 267 -1.28 -4.00 5.01
N PHE A 268 -0.58 -3.47 6.01
CA PHE A 268 -1.14 -2.74 7.15
C PHE A 268 -0.51 -1.35 7.22
N SER A 269 -0.49 -0.66 6.07
CA SER A 269 0.21 0.61 5.94
C SER A 269 -0.55 1.77 6.60
N PRO A 270 0.16 2.61 7.38
CA PRO A 270 -0.40 3.85 7.89
C PRO A 270 -0.19 5.04 6.94
N GLU A 271 0.58 4.89 5.85
CA GLU A 271 1.11 6.00 5.07
C GLU A 271 0.54 6.04 3.66
N ARG A 272 -0.07 7.18 3.28
CA ARG A 272 -0.43 7.47 1.90
C ARG A 272 0.80 7.88 1.13
N PHE A 273 0.97 7.32 -0.07
CA PHE A 273 2.01 7.71 -0.99
C PHE A 273 1.59 8.91 -1.83
N ILE A 274 0.63 8.72 -2.73
CA ILE A 274 0.13 9.76 -3.64
C ILE A 274 -1.37 9.58 -3.80
N LYS A 275 -2.10 10.70 -3.72
CA LYS A 275 -3.51 10.81 -4.09
C LYS A 275 -3.68 11.80 -5.22
N VAL A 276 -4.47 11.44 -6.22
CA VAL A 276 -4.96 12.35 -7.25
C VAL A 276 -6.48 12.43 -7.14
N ASP A 277 -7.00 13.62 -6.98
CA ASP A 277 -8.43 13.92 -6.90
C ASP A 277 -8.72 15.17 -7.74
N ASN A 278 -9.47 15.02 -8.83
CA ASN A 278 -9.77 16.13 -9.73
C ASN A 278 -8.49 16.86 -10.23
N LEU A 279 -7.50 16.10 -10.69
CA LEU A 279 -6.17 16.56 -11.12
C LEU A 279 -5.32 17.20 -10.00
N LYS A 280 -5.82 17.31 -8.78
CA LYS A 280 -5.05 17.78 -7.62
C LYS A 280 -4.25 16.62 -7.05
N VAL A 281 -2.94 16.76 -7.07
CA VAL A 281 -2.00 15.83 -6.44
C VAL A 281 -1.83 16.18 -4.98
N THR A 282 -1.78 15.17 -4.13
CA THR A 282 -1.44 15.33 -2.70
C THR A 282 -0.58 14.16 -2.25
N THR A 283 0.51 14.45 -1.54
CA THR A 283 1.32 13.49 -0.81
C THR A 283 1.50 13.97 0.61
N SER A 284 1.48 13.04 1.59
CA SER A 284 1.49 13.40 3.01
C SER A 284 2.45 12.50 3.79
N PRO A 285 3.78 12.72 3.70
CA PRO A 285 4.77 11.95 4.44
C PRO A 285 4.63 12.14 5.94
N ILE A 286 4.89 11.07 6.68
CA ILE A 286 4.89 11.05 8.15
C ILE A 286 6.33 10.91 8.64
N LYS A 287 6.79 11.84 9.44
CA LYS A 287 8.05 11.75 10.18
C LYS A 287 7.83 12.22 11.61
N GLY A 288 8.39 11.49 12.56
CA GLY A 288 8.13 11.73 13.96
C GLY A 288 6.79 11.13 14.41
N THR A 289 6.88 10.25 15.41
CA THR A 289 5.73 9.53 15.93
C THR A 289 5.92 9.30 17.43
N VAL A 290 4.89 9.58 18.21
CA VAL A 290 4.87 9.28 19.65
C VAL A 290 3.48 8.72 20.03
N LYS A 291 3.47 7.74 20.93
CA LYS A 291 2.20 7.19 21.45
C LYS A 291 1.49 8.22 22.32
N THR A 292 0.15 8.27 22.21
CA THR A 292 -0.67 9.08 23.13
C THR A 292 -0.58 8.54 24.56
N SER A 293 -0.80 9.41 25.55
CA SER A 293 -0.92 9.02 26.96
C SER A 293 -2.34 9.28 27.47
N SER A 294 -2.84 8.41 28.35
CA SER A 294 -4.10 8.65 29.06
C SER A 294 -4.00 9.80 30.08
N ASN A 295 -2.80 10.09 30.56
CA ASN A 295 -2.52 11.23 31.41
C ASN A 295 -2.33 12.48 30.53
N LYS A 296 -3.24 13.48 30.67
CA LYS A 296 -3.24 14.71 29.85
C LYS A 296 -1.95 15.51 29.96
N ILE A 297 -1.35 15.64 31.16
CA ILE A 297 -0.11 16.39 31.37
C ILE A 297 1.02 15.72 30.60
N ARG A 298 1.18 14.41 30.78
CA ARG A 298 2.16 13.61 30.05
C ARG A 298 1.94 13.64 28.54
N ASP A 299 0.69 13.61 28.09
CA ASP A 299 0.34 13.66 26.66
C ASP A 299 0.78 15.01 26.03
N ASN A 300 0.57 16.12 26.74
CA ASN A 300 1.01 17.43 26.28
C ASN A 300 2.54 17.53 26.21
N VAL A 301 3.26 17.02 27.22
CA VAL A 301 4.74 16.96 27.19
C VAL A 301 5.23 16.14 25.99
N LEU A 302 4.58 15.01 25.66
CA LEU A 302 4.92 14.19 24.51
C LEU A 302 4.71 14.93 23.19
N LYS A 303 3.62 15.69 23.05
CA LYS A 303 3.34 16.54 21.88
C LYS A 303 4.39 17.64 21.73
N GLU A 304 4.69 18.36 22.80
CA GLU A 304 5.68 19.43 22.78
C GLU A 304 7.07 18.92 22.40
N ASN A 305 7.51 17.82 23.00
CA ASN A 305 8.78 17.20 22.67
C ASN A 305 8.84 16.75 21.19
N LEU A 306 7.71 16.26 20.67
CA LEU A 306 7.63 15.86 19.26
C LEU A 306 7.74 17.08 18.34
N ILE A 307 7.04 18.17 18.62
CA ILE A 307 7.05 19.42 17.84
C ILE A 307 8.43 20.10 17.89
N LYS A 308 9.07 20.12 19.07
CA LYS A 308 10.37 20.77 19.28
C LYS A 308 11.56 19.92 18.84
N SER A 309 11.34 18.69 18.36
CA SER A 309 12.43 17.80 17.95
C SER A 309 13.10 18.29 16.67
N GLU A 310 14.27 18.90 16.78
CA GLU A 310 15.08 19.36 15.64
C GLU A 310 15.36 18.24 14.65
N LYS A 311 15.69 17.03 15.14
CA LYS A 311 15.86 15.84 14.30
C LYS A 311 14.64 15.57 13.44
N ASN A 312 13.44 15.49 14.04
CA ASN A 312 12.20 15.20 13.30
C ASN A 312 11.87 16.32 12.31
N LEU A 313 12.13 17.58 12.64
CA LEU A 313 11.90 18.72 11.75
C LEU A 313 12.85 18.68 10.55
N ALA A 314 14.14 18.42 10.77
CA ALA A 314 15.14 18.29 9.72
C ALA A 314 14.81 17.13 8.76
N GLU A 315 14.45 15.95 9.30
CA GLU A 315 14.00 14.82 8.50
C GLU A 315 12.73 15.13 7.69
N ASN A 316 11.74 15.83 8.28
CA ASN A 316 10.56 16.27 7.57
C ASN A 316 10.90 17.18 6.39
N LEU A 317 11.71 18.22 6.63
CA LEU A 317 12.10 19.19 5.61
C LEU A 317 12.79 18.52 4.44
N MET A 318 13.72 17.61 4.72
CA MET A 318 14.45 16.86 3.70
C MET A 318 13.51 15.99 2.85
N ILE A 319 12.59 15.26 3.45
CA ILE A 319 11.65 14.41 2.71
C ILE A 319 10.63 15.24 1.93
N VAL A 320 10.20 16.37 2.47
CA VAL A 320 9.34 17.34 1.75
C VAL A 320 10.04 17.83 0.49
N ASP A 321 11.33 18.12 0.55
CA ASP A 321 12.09 18.59 -0.62
C ASP A 321 12.22 17.51 -1.69
N VAL A 322 12.53 16.27 -1.32
CA VAL A 322 12.57 15.11 -2.23
C VAL A 322 11.22 14.92 -2.92
N LEU A 323 10.11 14.89 -2.15
CA LEU A 323 8.77 14.68 -2.72
C LEU A 323 8.30 15.87 -3.56
N ARG A 324 8.63 17.09 -3.17
CA ARG A 324 8.36 18.30 -3.96
C ARG A 324 9.05 18.20 -5.31
N ASN A 325 10.33 17.82 -5.33
CA ASN A 325 11.08 17.59 -6.57
C ASN A 325 10.42 16.50 -7.43
N ASP A 326 10.04 15.36 -6.85
CA ASP A 326 9.46 14.24 -7.59
C ASP A 326 8.13 14.62 -8.27
N ILE A 327 7.19 15.25 -7.55
CA ILE A 327 5.90 15.65 -8.14
C ILE A 327 6.05 16.82 -9.12
N SER A 328 7.07 17.69 -8.97
CA SER A 328 7.29 18.84 -9.85
C SER A 328 7.70 18.45 -11.27
N LYS A 329 8.24 17.24 -11.46
CA LYS A 329 8.61 16.70 -12.78
C LYS A 329 7.42 16.54 -13.71
N ILE A 330 6.21 16.38 -13.14
CA ILE A 330 4.97 16.06 -13.90
C ILE A 330 3.87 17.08 -13.67
N CYS A 331 3.80 17.73 -12.52
CA CYS A 331 2.81 18.75 -12.23
C CYS A 331 3.05 20.04 -13.04
N ILE A 332 1.99 20.78 -13.28
CA ILE A 332 2.04 22.10 -13.91
C ILE A 332 3.08 22.97 -13.20
N LYS A 333 3.96 23.61 -13.96
CA LYS A 333 5.01 24.49 -13.45
C LYS A 333 4.42 25.56 -12.53
N GLY A 334 4.98 25.73 -11.34
CA GLY A 334 4.51 26.67 -10.31
C GLY A 334 3.29 26.22 -9.50
N SER A 335 2.69 25.05 -9.82
CA SER A 335 1.55 24.54 -9.05
C SER A 335 1.93 23.77 -7.78
N VAL A 336 3.17 23.35 -7.67
CA VAL A 336 3.66 22.55 -6.52
C VAL A 336 3.91 23.47 -5.32
N LYS A 337 3.23 23.17 -4.21
CA LYS A 337 3.29 23.96 -2.96
C LYS A 337 3.33 23.04 -1.75
N VAL A 338 4.11 23.42 -0.74
CA VAL A 338 4.03 22.84 0.59
C VAL A 338 2.85 23.47 1.30
N LYS A 339 1.82 22.69 1.60
CA LYS A 339 0.58 23.14 2.25
C LYS A 339 0.69 23.14 3.78
N ALA A 340 1.41 22.15 4.30
CA ALA A 340 1.73 22.02 5.72
C ALA A 340 3.11 21.40 5.86
N LEU A 341 3.89 21.88 6.83
CA LEU A 341 5.21 21.37 7.16
C LEU A 341 5.21 20.93 8.63
N ALA A 342 5.49 19.64 8.87
CA ALA A 342 5.59 19.04 10.20
C ALA A 342 4.42 19.38 11.14
N GLU A 343 3.18 19.38 10.60
CA GLU A 343 1.95 19.64 11.36
C GLU A 343 1.67 18.49 12.32
N LEU A 344 1.39 18.81 13.60
CA LEU A 344 0.98 17.80 14.57
C LEU A 344 -0.43 17.28 14.26
N ARG A 345 -0.54 16.00 13.94
CA ARG A 345 -1.83 15.30 13.80
C ARG A 345 -1.98 14.25 14.90
N THR A 346 -3.08 14.36 15.63
CA THR A 346 -3.40 13.47 16.73
C THR A 346 -4.44 12.42 16.29
N TYR A 347 -4.08 11.17 16.45
CA TYR A 347 -4.98 10.03 16.28
C TYR A 347 -5.24 9.38 17.64
N LYS A 348 -6.20 8.45 17.70
CA LYS A 348 -6.64 7.83 18.98
C LYS A 348 -5.47 7.33 19.85
N ASN A 349 -4.42 6.78 19.24
CA ASN A 349 -3.34 6.09 19.95
C ASN A 349 -1.95 6.67 19.66
N VAL A 350 -1.84 7.72 18.83
CA VAL A 350 -0.56 8.19 18.34
C VAL A 350 -0.64 9.64 17.86
N HIS A 351 0.42 10.40 18.12
CA HIS A 351 0.67 11.71 17.51
C HIS A 351 1.71 11.56 16.41
N HIS A 352 1.48 12.19 15.27
CA HIS A 352 2.39 12.23 14.13
C HIS A 352 2.71 13.67 13.74
N LEU A 353 3.94 13.91 13.27
CA LEU A 353 4.25 15.07 12.46
C LEU A 353 4.03 14.72 10.99
N VAL A 354 3.11 15.41 10.34
CA VAL A 354 2.71 15.19 8.97
C VAL A 354 2.98 16.43 8.15
N SER A 355 3.68 16.27 7.04
CA SER A 355 3.79 17.33 6.05
C SER A 355 2.82 17.07 4.90
N THR A 356 2.35 18.10 4.20
CA THR A 356 1.46 17.97 3.08
C THR A 356 1.98 18.77 1.89
N ILE A 357 2.25 18.09 0.79
CA ILE A 357 2.68 18.71 -0.45
C ILE A 357 1.55 18.52 -1.49
N GLY A 358 1.23 19.56 -2.22
CA GLY A 358 0.21 19.52 -3.26
C GLY A 358 0.75 20.02 -4.59
N GLY A 359 0.14 19.55 -5.69
CA GLY A 359 0.39 20.00 -7.06
C GLY A 359 -0.86 19.86 -7.91
N LYS A 360 -0.78 20.20 -9.19
CA LYS A 360 -1.86 20.04 -10.15
C LYS A 360 -1.33 19.40 -11.44
N LEU A 361 -2.01 18.36 -11.93
CA LEU A 361 -1.75 17.76 -13.23
C LEU A 361 -2.42 18.58 -14.34
N GLU A 362 -1.86 18.52 -15.53
CA GLU A 362 -2.48 19.09 -16.71
C GLU A 362 -3.64 18.21 -17.19
N SER A 363 -3.45 16.90 -17.17
CA SER A 363 -4.46 15.94 -17.62
C SER A 363 -4.46 14.63 -16.82
N GLN A 364 -5.55 13.86 -16.94
CA GLN A 364 -5.65 12.51 -16.36
C GLN A 364 -4.60 11.54 -16.93
N LYS A 365 -4.09 11.80 -18.14
CA LYS A 365 -3.06 10.96 -18.78
C LYS A 365 -1.73 11.00 -18.03
N ASP A 366 -1.51 12.04 -17.22
CA ASP A 366 -0.26 12.23 -16.49
C ASP A 366 -0.18 11.44 -15.20
N ILE A 367 -1.29 10.80 -14.75
CA ILE A 367 -1.36 10.06 -13.49
C ILE A 367 -0.34 8.90 -13.46
N LEU A 368 -0.24 8.14 -14.57
CA LEU A 368 0.73 7.05 -14.64
C LEU A 368 2.16 7.58 -14.63
N ASN A 369 2.45 8.67 -15.33
CA ASN A 369 3.75 9.31 -15.34
C ASN A 369 4.12 9.87 -13.96
N LEU A 370 3.15 10.48 -13.27
CA LEU A 370 3.32 10.94 -11.90
C LEU A 370 3.71 9.78 -10.97
N LEU A 371 2.97 8.67 -11.02
CA LEU A 371 3.30 7.50 -10.20
C LEU A 371 4.72 7.01 -10.48
N ILE A 372 5.10 6.84 -11.74
CA ILE A 372 6.43 6.37 -12.14
C ILE A 372 7.52 7.34 -11.68
N SER A 373 7.35 8.65 -11.83
CA SER A 373 8.36 9.64 -11.44
C SER A 373 8.57 9.75 -9.92
N CYS A 374 7.55 9.43 -9.14
CA CYS A 374 7.62 9.48 -7.68
C CYS A 374 8.10 8.17 -7.04
N LEU A 375 8.00 7.04 -7.76
CA LEU A 375 8.45 5.73 -7.27
C LEU A 375 10.00 5.61 -7.30
N PRO A 376 10.57 4.92 -6.28
CA PRO A 376 9.97 4.62 -4.98
C PRO A 376 9.84 5.88 -4.12
N GLY A 377 8.97 5.83 -3.09
CA GLY A 377 8.69 7.00 -2.25
C GLY A 377 9.92 7.54 -1.53
N GLY A 378 10.06 8.88 -1.47
CA GLY A 378 11.18 9.55 -0.80
C GLY A 378 11.30 9.18 0.68
N SER A 379 10.17 8.98 1.38
CA SER A 379 10.15 8.63 2.82
C SER A 379 10.75 7.27 3.14
N VAL A 380 10.87 6.37 2.15
CA VAL A 380 11.40 5.00 2.28
C VAL A 380 12.68 4.75 1.47
N THR A 381 13.25 5.80 0.91
CA THR A 381 14.56 5.79 0.22
C THR A 381 15.58 6.64 0.96
N GLY A 382 15.77 7.88 0.60
CA GLY A 382 16.71 8.81 1.22
C GLY A 382 16.98 10.03 0.35
N ALA A 383 17.98 10.79 0.70
CA ALA A 383 18.39 12.01 0.00
C ALA A 383 19.92 12.10 -0.11
N PRO A 384 20.48 12.42 -1.31
CA PRO A 384 19.82 12.45 -2.62
C PRO A 384 19.26 11.08 -3.02
N LYS A 385 18.07 11.04 -3.67
CA LYS A 385 17.27 9.81 -3.87
C LYS A 385 18.03 8.71 -4.61
N ILE A 386 18.64 9.01 -5.77
CA ILE A 386 19.35 8.02 -6.60
C ILE A 386 20.54 7.43 -5.83
N ARG A 387 21.36 8.27 -5.22
CA ARG A 387 22.51 7.82 -4.44
C ARG A 387 22.12 6.96 -3.25
N ALA A 388 21.03 7.34 -2.55
CA ALA A 388 20.48 6.53 -1.47
C ALA A 388 20.01 5.16 -1.99
N MET A 389 19.37 5.09 -3.16
CA MET A 389 18.94 3.82 -3.77
C MET A 389 20.10 2.92 -4.16
N GLU A 390 21.23 3.47 -4.67
CA GLU A 390 22.46 2.73 -4.94
C GLU A 390 23.02 2.10 -3.65
N ILE A 391 23.14 2.88 -2.58
CA ILE A 391 23.59 2.41 -1.27
C ILE A 391 22.65 1.34 -0.69
N ILE A 392 21.34 1.53 -0.82
CA ILE A 392 20.34 0.52 -0.43
C ILE A 392 20.57 -0.76 -1.24
N SER A 393 20.77 -0.66 -2.55
CA SER A 393 21.02 -1.82 -3.39
C SER A 393 22.28 -2.57 -2.99
N GLU A 394 23.34 -1.88 -2.58
CA GLU A 394 24.58 -2.46 -2.08
C GLU A 394 24.39 -3.16 -0.71
N LEU A 395 23.65 -2.54 0.21
CA LEU A 395 23.62 -2.93 1.61
C LEU A 395 22.51 -3.92 1.95
N ASP A 396 21.36 -3.85 1.29
CA ASP A 396 20.24 -4.77 1.55
C ASP A 396 20.63 -6.21 1.15
N LYS A 397 20.40 -7.16 2.04
CA LYS A 397 20.75 -8.57 1.85
C LYS A 397 19.84 -9.30 0.88
N SER A 398 18.60 -8.84 0.76
CA SER A 398 17.54 -9.45 -0.05
C SER A 398 16.71 -8.38 -0.73
N LYS A 399 16.02 -8.75 -1.81
CA LYS A 399 15.05 -7.87 -2.49
C LYS A 399 13.95 -7.44 -1.53
N ARG A 400 13.51 -6.18 -1.62
CA ARG A 400 12.42 -5.63 -0.77
C ARG A 400 11.04 -6.17 -1.16
N GLY A 401 10.84 -6.57 -2.40
CA GLY A 401 9.55 -6.98 -2.93
C GLY A 401 8.55 -5.82 -2.90
N VAL A 402 7.32 -6.09 -2.47
CA VAL A 402 6.27 -5.07 -2.37
C VAL A 402 6.58 -4.02 -1.31
N TYR A 403 7.32 -4.38 -0.25
CA TYR A 403 7.71 -3.44 0.80
C TYR A 403 8.45 -2.23 0.24
N CYS A 404 8.02 -1.02 0.59
CA CYS A 404 8.53 0.26 0.07
C CYS A 404 8.24 0.55 -1.42
N GLY A 405 7.39 -0.25 -2.07
CA GLY A 405 6.83 0.04 -3.39
C GLY A 405 5.56 0.89 -3.31
N ALA A 406 4.49 0.48 -4.04
CA ALA A 406 3.18 1.10 -3.97
C ALA A 406 2.05 0.08 -4.15
N ILE A 407 0.94 0.26 -3.41
CA ILE A 407 -0.32 -0.47 -3.59
C ILE A 407 -1.43 0.55 -3.75
N GLY A 408 -2.32 0.37 -4.73
CA GLY A 408 -3.43 1.28 -4.90
C GLY A 408 -4.15 1.10 -6.23
N TYR A 409 -4.76 2.18 -6.71
CA TYR A 409 -5.54 2.17 -7.93
C TYR A 409 -5.36 3.45 -8.77
N ILE A 410 -5.64 3.33 -10.07
CA ILE A 410 -5.91 4.43 -11.00
C ILE A 410 -7.29 4.18 -11.57
N SER A 411 -8.23 5.09 -11.28
CA SER A 411 -9.61 5.01 -11.74
C SER A 411 -9.77 5.59 -13.14
N PHE A 412 -10.68 5.04 -13.95
CA PHE A 412 -11.09 5.62 -15.22
C PHE A 412 -11.77 7.00 -15.07
N SER A 413 -12.21 7.36 -13.88
CA SER A 413 -12.71 8.69 -13.54
C SER A 413 -11.62 9.75 -13.36
N GLY A 414 -10.35 9.37 -13.45
CA GLY A 414 -9.21 10.28 -13.28
C GLY A 414 -8.78 10.50 -11.83
N ASP A 415 -9.22 9.66 -10.92
CA ASP A 415 -8.73 9.62 -9.55
C ASP A 415 -7.69 8.51 -9.36
N ALA A 416 -6.78 8.69 -8.41
CA ALA A 416 -5.83 7.66 -8.00
C ALA A 416 -5.52 7.78 -6.50
N ASP A 417 -5.26 6.67 -5.83
CA ASP A 417 -4.80 6.65 -4.44
C ASP A 417 -3.88 5.45 -4.21
N PHE A 418 -2.66 5.72 -3.75
CA PHE A 418 -1.63 4.72 -3.48
C PHE A 418 -1.09 4.89 -2.08
N ASN A 419 -0.82 3.78 -1.40
CA ASN A 419 -0.07 3.73 -0.15
C ASN A 419 1.41 3.42 -0.42
N ILE A 420 2.26 3.67 0.60
CA ILE A 420 3.59 3.07 0.71
C ILE A 420 3.43 1.78 1.52
N PRO A 421 3.63 0.59 0.95
CA PRO A 421 3.43 -0.67 1.67
C PRO A 421 4.56 -0.93 2.68
N ILE A 422 4.46 -0.29 3.83
CA ILE A 422 5.21 -0.59 5.05
C ILE A 422 4.33 -1.43 5.99
N ARG A 423 4.91 -2.16 6.94
CA ARG A 423 4.19 -3.14 7.78
C ARG A 423 3.43 -4.14 6.90
N THR A 424 4.09 -4.62 5.86
CA THR A 424 3.48 -5.43 4.82
C THR A 424 4.15 -6.80 4.79
N ALA A 425 3.33 -7.84 4.82
CA ALA A 425 3.75 -9.22 4.62
C ALA A 425 3.45 -9.65 3.18
N SER A 426 4.38 -10.37 2.58
CA SER A 426 4.20 -11.05 1.29
C SER A 426 4.19 -12.55 1.52
N ILE A 427 3.26 -13.26 0.88
CA ILE A 427 3.11 -14.71 0.95
C ILE A 427 3.36 -15.26 -0.44
N PHE A 428 4.37 -16.12 -0.56
CA PHE A 428 4.79 -16.72 -1.81
C PHE A 428 5.51 -18.05 -1.55
N ASN A 429 5.19 -19.10 -2.30
CA ASN A 429 5.78 -20.44 -2.15
C ASN A 429 5.74 -20.94 -0.70
N ASN A 430 4.60 -20.89 -0.04
CA ASN A 430 4.40 -21.28 1.37
C ASN A 430 5.34 -20.58 2.36
N GLN A 431 5.89 -19.44 1.99
CA GLN A 431 6.70 -18.60 2.88
C GLN A 431 6.03 -17.25 3.09
N ILE A 432 5.93 -16.85 4.35
CA ILE A 432 5.54 -15.48 4.73
C ILE A 432 6.81 -14.70 4.95
N SER A 433 6.94 -13.54 4.31
CA SER A 433 8.06 -12.61 4.52
C SER A 433 7.56 -11.23 4.91
N ILE A 434 8.24 -10.57 5.83
CA ILE A 434 7.96 -9.20 6.24
C ILE A 434 9.28 -8.44 6.41
N ASN A 435 9.36 -7.26 5.83
CA ASN A 435 10.51 -6.37 5.97
C ASN A 435 10.21 -5.27 6.98
N CYS A 436 11.23 -4.83 7.67
CA CYS A 436 11.18 -3.65 8.54
C CYS A 436 12.48 -2.88 8.49
N GLY A 437 12.43 -1.59 8.80
CA GLY A 437 13.60 -0.73 8.76
C GLY A 437 13.29 0.69 9.21
N GLY A 438 14.23 1.58 9.02
CA GLY A 438 14.12 2.99 9.35
C GLY A 438 15.09 3.86 8.58
N GLY A 439 14.84 5.15 8.57
CA GLY A 439 15.76 6.16 8.04
C GLY A 439 16.96 6.32 8.96
N ILE A 440 18.15 6.20 8.40
CA ILE A 440 19.41 6.36 9.12
C ILE A 440 19.99 7.72 8.77
N VAL A 441 20.29 8.52 9.79
CA VAL A 441 20.89 9.84 9.73
C VAL A 441 22.20 9.87 10.55
N ALA A 442 22.96 10.94 10.46
CA ALA A 442 24.24 11.07 11.16
C ALA A 442 24.15 10.78 12.67
N ASP A 443 23.10 11.29 13.32
CA ASP A 443 22.88 11.15 14.78
C ASP A 443 22.19 9.84 15.18
N SER A 444 22.00 8.89 14.24
CA SER A 444 21.33 7.62 14.50
C SER A 444 22.11 6.77 15.50
N LYS A 445 21.44 6.39 16.60
CA LYS A 445 22.00 5.47 17.61
C LYS A 445 21.67 4.02 17.20
N ILE A 446 22.69 3.27 16.85
CA ILE A 446 22.59 1.92 16.23
C ILE A 446 21.65 0.97 16.98
N GLU A 447 21.76 0.93 18.33
CA GLU A 447 20.89 0.07 19.15
C GLU A 447 19.43 0.52 19.14
N SER A 448 19.20 1.82 19.09
CA SER A 448 17.86 2.41 19.03
C SER A 448 17.20 2.08 17.68
N GLU A 449 17.92 2.29 16.57
CA GLU A 449 17.43 2.01 15.23
C GLU A 449 17.05 0.52 15.06
N PHE A 450 17.89 -0.39 15.60
CA PHE A 450 17.58 -1.82 15.56
C PHE A 450 16.29 -2.16 16.32
N ARG A 451 16.12 -1.61 17.54
CA ARG A 451 14.90 -1.84 18.35
C ARG A 451 13.67 -1.26 17.66
N GLU A 452 13.77 -0.01 17.21
CA GLU A 452 12.70 0.70 16.54
C GLU A 452 12.21 -0.07 15.28
N SER A 453 13.14 -0.59 14.47
CA SER A 453 12.78 -1.35 13.27
C SER A 453 11.92 -2.58 13.61
N ILE A 454 12.27 -3.32 14.67
CA ILE A 454 11.51 -4.50 15.13
C ILE A 454 10.16 -4.08 15.74
N ASP A 455 10.13 -2.98 16.49
CA ASP A 455 8.91 -2.51 17.14
C ASP A 455 7.83 -2.12 16.13
N LYS A 456 8.22 -1.63 14.93
CA LYS A 456 7.30 -1.32 13.82
C LYS A 456 6.48 -2.51 13.35
N ILE A 457 6.99 -3.74 13.47
CA ILE A 457 6.31 -4.97 13.05
C ILE A 457 5.97 -5.90 14.22
N SER A 458 6.21 -5.47 15.46
CA SER A 458 6.04 -6.28 16.66
C SER A 458 4.64 -6.86 16.83
N ASN A 459 3.61 -6.14 16.38
CA ASN A 459 2.22 -6.62 16.40
C ASN A 459 1.99 -7.83 15.48
N ILE A 460 2.88 -8.08 14.51
CA ILE A 460 2.79 -9.17 13.54
C ILE A 460 3.72 -10.32 13.96
N ILE A 461 4.96 -10.01 14.37
CA ILE A 461 5.97 -11.05 14.65
C ILE A 461 5.99 -11.54 16.10
N LYS A 462 5.46 -10.76 17.06
CA LYS A 462 5.39 -11.17 18.46
C LYS A 462 4.03 -11.78 18.77
N ASP A 463 4.01 -13.06 19.09
CA ASP A 463 2.85 -13.67 19.76
C ASP A 463 2.68 -13.00 21.12
N ARG A 464 1.64 -12.20 21.29
CA ARG A 464 1.23 -11.81 22.62
C ARG A 464 0.69 -13.07 23.30
N LYS A 465 1.38 -13.58 24.34
CA LYS A 465 0.79 -14.48 25.30
C LYS A 465 -0.59 -13.92 25.63
N ARG A 466 -1.67 -14.69 25.41
CA ARG A 466 -3.00 -14.33 25.91
C ARG A 466 -2.81 -13.95 27.38
N GLN A 467 -3.16 -12.73 27.76
CA GLN A 467 -3.65 -12.48 29.10
C GLN A 467 -4.95 -13.25 29.23
N SER A 468 -4.83 -14.52 29.57
CA SER A 468 -5.92 -15.34 30.08
C SER A 468 -6.17 -14.89 31.50
N LYS A 469 -6.98 -13.84 31.65
CA LYS A 469 -7.77 -13.56 32.84
C LYS A 469 -8.66 -12.37 32.52
N GLU A 470 -9.95 -12.58 32.75
CA GLU A 470 -11.09 -11.64 32.67
C GLU A 470 -11.79 -11.53 31.30
N ASN A 471 -12.80 -12.39 31.12
CA ASN A 471 -14.20 -12.03 31.02
C ASN A 471 -15.04 -13.25 30.57
N ASN A 472 -15.21 -14.20 31.50
CA ASN A 472 -16.39 -15.05 31.53
C ASN A 472 -17.56 -14.20 32.11
N LYS A 473 -18.07 -13.28 31.33
CA LYS A 473 -19.44 -12.77 31.56
C LYS A 473 -20.32 -13.30 30.44
N ARG A 474 -21.06 -14.35 30.78
CA ARG A 474 -22.24 -14.82 30.05
C ARG A 474 -23.15 -13.62 29.81
N ILE A 475 -23.33 -13.24 28.57
CA ILE A 475 -24.46 -12.41 28.15
C ILE A 475 -25.60 -13.38 27.97
N VAL A 476 -26.48 -13.44 28.95
CA VAL A 476 -27.82 -14.03 28.82
C VAL A 476 -28.65 -12.99 28.08
N ILE A 477 -29.00 -13.31 26.84
CA ILE A 477 -29.99 -12.53 26.09
C ILE A 477 -31.39 -12.99 26.59
N LYS A 478 -32.11 -12.04 27.15
CA LYS A 478 -33.57 -12.13 27.29
C LYS A 478 -34.22 -11.59 26.04
#